data_2480d36f0ae7ea4299ce62bbd78383d8
#
_entry.id   2480d36f0ae7ea4299ce62bbd78383d8
#
_cell.length_a   1.000
_cell.length_b   1.000
_cell.length_c   1.000
_cell.angle_alpha   90.00
_cell.angle_beta   90.00
_cell.angle_gamma   90.00
#
_symmetry.space_group_name_H-M   'P 1'
#
loop_
_entity.id
_entity.type
_entity.pdbx_description
1 polymer ?
#
loop_
_entity_poly.entity_id
_entity_poly.type
_entity_poly.pdbx_seq_one_letter_code
_entity_poly.pdbx_strand_id
1 'polypeptide(L)'
;MTQSPSPSRPRIVDLSEVEPNTRRGGDLRAMLTPTTCGATSGFMGLAIVRPGERIGEHYHPYSEEFVYVVCGELEVDLDGEPLALRPEQGLMIPKHMRHRFRNVGKVEARMVFHLGPLAPEPRLGHVDTEGLAESEIAAAAAAVAEAEAALTAAAGPPAAVAGRGQVGS
;
A
#
# COMPACT_ATOMS: atom_id res chain seq x y z
N MET A 1 5.23 8.73 38.31
CA MET A 1 4.27 9.39 37.43
C MET A 1 4.87 9.43 36.04
N THR A 2 4.55 8.47 35.19
CA THR A 2 5.01 8.42 33.78
C THR A 2 4.09 9.33 32.98
N GLN A 3 4.60 10.47 32.54
CA GLN A 3 3.86 11.34 31.61
C GLN A 3 3.67 10.56 30.30
N SER A 4 2.41 10.37 29.89
CA SER A 4 2.11 9.94 28.53
C SER A 4 2.73 10.94 27.56
N PRO A 5 3.42 10.50 26.50
CA PRO A 5 3.96 11.42 25.51
C PRO A 5 2.83 12.27 24.95
N SER A 6 3.01 13.59 24.96
CA SER A 6 2.08 14.51 24.26
C SER A 6 1.92 14.06 22.83
N PRO A 7 0.69 14.03 22.28
CA PRO A 7 0.50 13.72 20.87
C PRO A 7 1.33 14.68 20.04
N SER A 8 2.19 14.13 19.18
CA SER A 8 2.96 14.91 18.23
C SER A 8 2.01 15.77 17.40
N ARG A 9 2.36 17.04 17.18
CA ARG A 9 1.55 17.91 16.32
C ARG A 9 1.36 17.26 14.94
N PRO A 10 0.15 17.23 14.38
CA PRO A 10 -0.06 16.76 13.01
C PRO A 10 0.88 17.49 12.04
N ARG A 11 1.52 16.74 11.15
CA ARG A 11 2.44 17.27 10.16
C ARG A 11 1.74 17.39 8.80
N ILE A 12 1.88 18.54 8.16
CA ILE A 12 1.55 18.72 6.75
C ILE A 12 2.80 18.35 5.96
N VAL A 13 2.63 17.55 4.92
CA VAL A 13 3.70 17.16 3.98
C VAL A 13 3.31 17.67 2.61
N ASP A 14 4.16 18.53 2.03
CA ASP A 14 3.98 19.04 0.68
C ASP A 14 4.50 18.02 -0.35
N LEU A 15 3.86 17.95 -1.52
CA LEU A 15 4.26 17.05 -2.61
C LEU A 15 5.71 17.31 -3.05
N SER A 16 6.15 18.55 -3.03
CA SER A 16 7.51 18.97 -3.39
C SER A 16 8.59 18.49 -2.41
N GLU A 17 8.21 18.11 -1.19
CA GLU A 17 9.13 17.58 -0.18
C GLU A 17 9.40 16.08 -0.35
N VAL A 18 8.64 15.41 -1.22
CA VAL A 18 8.71 13.95 -1.39
C VAL A 18 9.32 13.60 -2.73
N GLU A 19 10.46 12.92 -2.71
CA GLU A 19 11.13 12.44 -3.90
C GLU A 19 10.27 11.41 -4.66
N PRO A 20 10.21 11.49 -6.00
CA PRO A 20 9.46 10.55 -6.81
C PRO A 20 10.12 9.17 -6.82
N ASN A 21 9.33 8.13 -6.63
CA ASN A 21 9.76 6.76 -6.90
C ASN A 21 9.23 6.34 -8.28
N THR A 22 10.13 6.25 -9.24
CA THR A 22 9.80 5.89 -10.64
C THR A 22 10.17 4.45 -10.99
N ARG A 23 10.62 3.66 -10.03
CA ARG A 23 11.17 2.30 -10.27
C ARG A 23 10.15 1.36 -10.94
N ARG A 24 8.86 1.54 -10.69
CA ARG A 24 7.77 0.72 -11.27
C ARG A 24 7.04 1.42 -12.41
N GLY A 25 7.53 2.58 -12.84
CA GLY A 25 6.87 3.49 -13.76
C GLY A 25 5.96 4.49 -13.04
N GLY A 26 5.56 5.54 -13.76
CA GLY A 26 4.88 6.68 -13.20
C GLY A 26 5.76 7.49 -12.23
N ASP A 27 5.18 8.51 -11.60
CA ASP A 27 5.77 9.28 -10.49
C ASP A 27 4.96 8.97 -9.22
N LEU A 28 5.49 8.08 -8.36
CA LEU A 28 4.84 7.68 -7.12
C LEU A 28 5.47 8.39 -5.94
N ARG A 29 4.68 9.10 -5.16
CA ARG A 29 5.13 9.83 -3.97
C ARG A 29 4.40 9.36 -2.73
N ALA A 30 5.09 8.61 -1.88
CA ALA A 30 4.58 8.16 -0.59
C ALA A 30 4.63 9.33 0.41
N MET A 31 3.54 10.05 0.55
CA MET A 31 3.49 11.32 1.25
C MET A 31 3.35 11.17 2.77
N LEU A 32 2.36 10.42 3.22
CA LEU A 32 2.06 10.23 4.63
C LEU A 32 2.47 8.81 5.03
N THR A 33 3.64 8.67 5.61
CA THR A 33 4.29 7.40 5.93
C THR A 33 4.78 7.41 7.39
N PRO A 34 5.20 6.26 7.94
CA PRO A 34 5.88 6.23 9.23
C PRO A 34 7.05 7.22 9.31
N THR A 35 7.81 7.37 8.22
CA THR A 35 8.99 8.24 8.18
C THR A 35 8.63 9.73 8.09
N THR A 36 7.64 10.08 7.27
CA THR A 36 7.29 11.49 7.02
C THR A 36 6.42 12.10 8.13
N CYS A 37 5.49 11.35 8.69
CA CYS A 37 4.51 11.86 9.65
C CYS A 37 4.24 10.94 10.86
N GLY A 38 4.96 9.82 11.01
CA GLY A 38 4.76 8.88 12.12
C GLY A 38 3.51 8.03 11.99
N ALA A 39 3.02 7.77 10.76
CA ALA A 39 1.88 6.92 10.52
C ALA A 39 2.11 5.49 11.03
N THR A 40 1.11 4.87 11.66
CA THR A 40 1.21 3.53 12.28
C THR A 40 0.26 2.50 11.71
N SER A 41 -0.80 2.94 11.02
CA SER A 41 -1.87 2.05 10.54
C SER A 41 -1.83 1.78 9.04
N GLY A 42 -1.15 2.63 8.29
CA GLY A 42 -1.04 2.59 6.84
C GLY A 42 -0.19 3.72 6.33
N PHE A 43 -0.09 3.84 5.02
CA PHE A 43 0.52 5.00 4.39
C PHE A 43 -0.29 5.45 3.17
N MET A 44 -0.16 6.72 2.83
CA MET A 44 -0.87 7.33 1.71
C MET A 44 0.09 8.08 0.80
N GLY A 45 -0.19 8.05 -0.49
CA GLY A 45 0.59 8.78 -1.47
C GLY A 45 -0.23 9.24 -2.66
N LEU A 46 0.48 9.86 -3.59
CA LEU A 46 -0.03 10.29 -4.89
C LEU A 46 0.77 9.60 -5.99
N ALA A 47 0.06 9.03 -6.96
CA ALA A 47 0.63 8.55 -8.20
C ALA A 47 0.24 9.47 -9.36
N ILE A 48 1.23 9.85 -10.15
CA ILE A 48 1.07 10.65 -11.36
C ILE A 48 1.54 9.79 -12.53
N VAL A 49 0.63 9.53 -13.47
CA VAL A 49 0.87 8.65 -14.62
C VAL A 49 0.60 9.43 -15.90
N ARG A 50 1.64 9.67 -16.71
CA ARG A 50 1.49 10.39 -17.97
C ARG A 50 0.86 9.52 -19.06
N PRO A 51 0.32 10.09 -20.13
CA PRO A 51 -0.20 9.32 -21.25
C PRO A 51 0.79 8.28 -21.76
N GLY A 52 0.34 7.02 -21.85
CA GLY A 52 1.16 5.88 -22.27
C GLY A 52 2.07 5.30 -21.20
N GLU A 53 2.20 5.93 -20.03
CA GLU A 53 2.92 5.34 -18.90
C GLU A 53 2.05 4.31 -18.16
N ARG A 54 2.72 3.49 -17.35
CA ARG A 54 2.10 2.50 -16.48
C ARG A 54 2.83 2.41 -15.15
N ILE A 55 2.14 1.89 -14.15
CA ILE A 55 2.72 1.32 -12.92
C ILE A 55 2.72 -0.20 -13.13
N GLY A 56 3.89 -0.83 -13.10
CA GLY A 56 4.07 -2.26 -13.38
C GLY A 56 3.26 -3.17 -12.48
N GLU A 57 3.00 -4.39 -12.95
CA GLU A 57 2.22 -5.38 -12.22
C GLU A 57 2.89 -5.78 -10.91
N HIS A 58 2.08 -5.80 -9.87
CA HIS A 58 2.51 -6.13 -8.51
C HIS A 58 1.31 -6.53 -7.64
N TYR A 59 1.59 -6.99 -6.41
CA TYR A 59 0.58 -7.17 -5.37
C TYR A 59 1.11 -6.81 -3.98
N HIS A 60 0.20 -6.65 -3.02
CA HIS A 60 0.50 -6.36 -1.63
C HIS A 60 0.10 -7.53 -0.73
N PRO A 61 1.08 -8.23 -0.08
CA PRO A 61 0.74 -9.37 0.75
C PRO A 61 0.10 -9.00 2.09
N TYR A 62 0.41 -7.82 2.63
CA TYR A 62 -0.02 -7.39 3.96
C TYR A 62 -1.14 -6.36 3.96
N SER A 63 -1.23 -5.58 2.89
CA SER A 63 -2.11 -4.41 2.82
C SER A 63 -3.21 -4.60 1.79
N GLU A 64 -4.39 -4.10 2.09
CA GLU A 64 -5.34 -3.69 1.06
C GLU A 64 -4.88 -2.37 0.47
N GLU A 65 -5.13 -2.15 -0.81
CA GLU A 65 -4.90 -0.87 -1.45
C GLU A 65 -6.22 -0.19 -1.78
N PHE A 66 -6.34 1.06 -1.36
CA PHE A 66 -7.47 1.92 -1.68
C PHE A 66 -6.98 3.01 -2.61
N VAL A 67 -7.59 3.12 -3.78
CA VAL A 67 -7.26 4.15 -4.76
C VAL A 67 -8.45 5.05 -5.04
N TYR A 68 -8.16 6.32 -5.33
CA TYR A 68 -9.16 7.29 -5.77
C TYR A 68 -8.59 8.11 -6.91
N VAL A 69 -9.25 8.12 -8.05
CA VAL A 69 -8.81 8.89 -9.22
C VAL A 69 -9.23 10.34 -9.07
N VAL A 70 -8.25 11.23 -9.03
CA VAL A 70 -8.46 12.68 -8.91
C VAL A 70 -8.75 13.29 -10.28
N CYS A 71 -7.95 12.92 -11.30
CA CYS A 71 -8.12 13.39 -12.67
C CYS A 71 -7.46 12.43 -13.66
N GLY A 72 -7.79 12.59 -14.95
CA GLY A 72 -7.35 11.70 -16.02
C GLY A 72 -8.10 10.38 -16.03
N GLU A 73 -7.73 9.49 -16.93
CA GLU A 73 -8.35 8.16 -17.09
C GLU A 73 -7.28 7.08 -16.93
N LEU A 74 -7.58 6.09 -16.11
CA LEU A 74 -6.73 4.94 -15.88
C LEU A 74 -7.46 3.67 -16.28
N GLU A 75 -6.70 2.69 -16.70
CA GLU A 75 -7.14 1.31 -16.78
C GLU A 75 -6.32 0.52 -15.75
N VAL A 76 -6.99 -0.22 -14.88
CA VAL A 76 -6.37 -1.15 -13.95
C VAL A 76 -6.61 -2.57 -14.43
N ASP A 77 -5.54 -3.36 -14.54
CA ASP A 77 -5.67 -4.81 -14.71
C ASP A 77 -5.71 -5.44 -13.30
N LEU A 78 -6.72 -6.25 -13.04
CA LEU A 78 -6.89 -7.01 -11.79
C LEU A 78 -6.80 -8.50 -12.14
N ASP A 79 -5.72 -9.18 -11.76
CA ASP A 79 -5.43 -10.57 -12.14
C ASP A 79 -5.57 -10.82 -13.65
N GLY A 80 -5.20 -9.82 -14.47
CA GLY A 80 -5.27 -9.86 -15.93
C GLY A 80 -6.58 -9.34 -16.55
N GLU A 81 -7.59 -9.02 -15.75
CA GLU A 81 -8.87 -8.48 -16.24
C GLU A 81 -8.84 -6.94 -16.18
N PRO A 82 -8.97 -6.24 -17.32
CA PRO A 82 -8.92 -4.79 -17.37
C PRO A 82 -10.22 -4.15 -16.88
N LEU A 83 -10.08 -3.13 -16.05
CA LEU A 83 -11.18 -2.31 -15.53
C LEU A 83 -10.86 -0.83 -15.73
N ALA A 84 -11.78 -0.07 -16.35
CA ALA A 84 -11.62 1.37 -16.52
C ALA A 84 -11.92 2.11 -15.22
N LEU A 85 -11.03 3.04 -14.86
CA LEU A 85 -11.18 3.97 -13.73
C LEU A 85 -11.20 5.41 -14.24
N ARG A 86 -12.19 6.16 -13.80
CA ARG A 86 -12.42 7.56 -14.19
C ARG A 86 -12.31 8.48 -12.96
N PRO A 87 -12.18 9.80 -13.20
CA PRO A 87 -12.22 10.76 -12.10
C PRO A 87 -13.41 10.55 -11.16
N GLU A 88 -13.19 10.78 -9.88
CA GLU A 88 -14.17 10.63 -8.80
C GLU A 88 -14.60 9.18 -8.51
N GLN A 89 -13.89 8.18 -9.07
CA GLN A 89 -14.10 6.78 -8.74
C GLN A 89 -13.03 6.29 -7.77
N GLY A 90 -13.46 5.45 -6.84
CA GLY A 90 -12.60 4.72 -5.89
C GLY A 90 -12.66 3.22 -6.16
N LEU A 91 -11.55 2.55 -5.89
CA LEU A 91 -11.41 1.10 -5.97
C LEU A 91 -10.65 0.60 -4.73
N MET A 92 -11.09 -0.51 -4.16
CA MET A 92 -10.34 -1.25 -3.16
C MET A 92 -9.80 -2.54 -3.81
N ILE A 93 -8.51 -2.76 -3.70
CA ILE A 93 -7.80 -3.93 -4.21
C ILE A 93 -7.44 -4.81 -3.02
N PRO A 94 -7.93 -6.06 -2.97
CA PRO A 94 -7.64 -6.99 -1.89
C PRO A 94 -6.15 -7.36 -1.84
N LYS A 95 -5.71 -7.83 -0.67
CA LYS A 95 -4.39 -8.45 -0.52
C LYS A 95 -4.19 -9.55 -1.55
N HIS A 96 -2.95 -9.70 -2.00
CA HIS A 96 -2.50 -10.72 -2.96
C HIS A 96 -3.08 -10.60 -4.38
N MET A 97 -4.03 -9.70 -4.65
CA MET A 97 -4.54 -9.48 -6.00
C MET A 97 -3.50 -8.74 -6.84
N ARG A 98 -3.04 -9.35 -7.92
CA ARG A 98 -2.11 -8.72 -8.86
C ARG A 98 -2.81 -7.59 -9.59
N HIS A 99 -2.14 -6.46 -9.70
CA HIS A 99 -2.69 -5.31 -10.38
C HIS A 99 -1.62 -4.44 -11.02
N ARG A 100 -2.03 -3.74 -12.07
CA ARG A 100 -1.22 -2.81 -12.84
C ARG A 100 -2.10 -1.66 -13.27
N PHE A 101 -1.57 -0.43 -13.22
CA PHE A 101 -2.28 0.74 -13.70
C PHE A 101 -1.66 1.25 -15.00
N ARG A 102 -2.50 1.61 -15.96
CA ARG A 102 -2.08 2.20 -17.25
C ARG A 102 -2.84 3.49 -17.50
N ASN A 103 -2.15 4.54 -17.93
CA ASN A 103 -2.82 5.72 -18.46
C ASN A 103 -3.10 5.49 -19.95
N VAL A 104 -4.33 5.16 -20.26
CA VAL A 104 -4.85 4.95 -21.63
C VAL A 104 -5.46 6.23 -22.22
N GLY A 105 -5.51 7.31 -21.43
CA GLY A 105 -6.02 8.61 -21.84
C GLY A 105 -4.99 9.46 -22.56
N LYS A 106 -5.37 10.73 -22.80
CA LYS A 106 -4.55 11.73 -23.51
C LYS A 106 -3.95 12.78 -22.59
N VAL A 107 -4.33 12.78 -21.33
CA VAL A 107 -3.87 13.73 -20.30
C VAL A 107 -3.26 12.98 -19.14
N GLU A 108 -2.47 13.67 -18.34
CA GLU A 108 -1.92 13.15 -17.09
C GLU A 108 -3.05 12.67 -16.17
N ALA A 109 -2.91 11.47 -15.63
CA ALA A 109 -3.79 10.94 -14.62
C ALA A 109 -3.15 11.05 -13.24
N ARG A 110 -3.96 11.37 -12.23
CA ARG A 110 -3.56 11.44 -10.83
C ARG A 110 -4.49 10.59 -9.98
N MET A 111 -3.92 9.74 -9.17
CA MET A 111 -4.68 8.97 -8.18
C MET A 111 -4.02 9.05 -6.81
N VAL A 112 -4.84 9.20 -5.79
CA VAL A 112 -4.44 8.96 -4.41
C VAL A 112 -4.46 7.47 -4.17
N PHE A 113 -3.43 6.95 -3.50
CA PHE A 113 -3.42 5.58 -3.00
C PHE A 113 -3.19 5.54 -1.50
N HIS A 114 -3.80 4.56 -0.84
CA HIS A 114 -3.60 4.28 0.57
C HIS A 114 -3.45 2.77 0.76
N LEU A 115 -2.42 2.37 1.48
CA LEU A 115 -2.17 0.98 1.84
C LEU A 115 -2.26 0.80 3.36
N GLY A 116 -3.01 -0.19 3.78
CA GLY A 116 -3.17 -0.55 5.18
C GLY A 116 -3.71 -1.97 5.37
N PRO A 117 -3.35 -2.62 6.48
CA PRO A 117 -2.36 -2.21 7.47
C PRO A 117 -0.93 -2.17 6.91
N LEU A 118 0.01 -1.58 7.66
CA LEU A 118 1.42 -1.59 7.28
C LEU A 118 1.98 -3.01 7.27
N ALA A 119 2.85 -3.30 6.29
CA ALA A 119 3.69 -4.48 6.36
C ALA A 119 4.66 -4.39 7.55
N PRO A 120 5.07 -5.53 8.13
CA PRO A 120 6.05 -5.54 9.23
C PRO A 120 7.37 -4.85 8.86
N GLU A 121 7.79 -5.00 7.62
CA GLU A 121 8.92 -4.31 7.03
C GLU A 121 8.56 -3.77 5.63
N PRO A 122 9.03 -2.58 5.24
CA PRO A 122 8.68 -1.99 3.93
C PRO A 122 9.01 -2.90 2.73
N ARG A 123 10.11 -3.65 2.79
CA ARG A 123 10.53 -4.57 1.72
C ARG A 123 9.57 -5.74 1.50
N LEU A 124 8.77 -6.09 2.50
CA LEU A 124 7.79 -7.18 2.44
C LEU A 124 6.42 -6.71 1.96
N GLY A 125 6.18 -5.41 1.96
CA GLY A 125 4.87 -4.83 1.64
C GLY A 125 4.50 -4.81 0.17
N HIS A 126 5.39 -5.30 -0.72
CA HIS A 126 5.21 -5.18 -2.16
C HIS A 126 5.99 -6.27 -2.89
N VAL A 127 5.35 -6.95 -3.81
CA VAL A 127 5.93 -7.98 -4.67
C VAL A 127 5.71 -7.61 -6.13
N ASP A 128 6.81 -7.34 -6.85
CA ASP A 128 6.78 -7.06 -8.28
C ASP A 128 6.55 -8.37 -9.06
N THR A 129 5.63 -8.37 -10.02
CA THR A 129 5.28 -9.52 -10.86
C THR A 129 5.35 -9.22 -12.36
N GLU A 130 5.61 -7.98 -12.73
CA GLU A 130 5.68 -7.56 -14.13
C GLU A 130 6.73 -8.37 -14.92
N GLY A 131 6.26 -9.13 -15.90
CA GLY A 131 7.11 -9.92 -16.79
C GLY A 131 7.68 -11.22 -16.19
N LEU A 132 7.26 -11.61 -14.97
CA LEU A 132 7.65 -12.86 -14.37
C LEU A 132 6.77 -14.02 -14.87
N ALA A 133 7.38 -15.23 -14.92
CA ALA A 133 6.63 -16.46 -15.14
C ALA A 133 5.84 -16.85 -13.87
N GLU A 134 4.73 -17.59 -14.03
CA GLU A 134 3.90 -18.03 -12.89
C GLU A 134 4.68 -18.80 -11.82
N SER A 135 5.70 -19.58 -12.22
CA SER A 135 6.58 -20.28 -11.28
C SER A 135 7.42 -19.34 -10.43
N GLU A 136 7.86 -18.21 -10.99
CA GLU A 136 8.63 -17.17 -10.29
C GLU A 136 7.73 -16.38 -9.33
N ILE A 137 6.49 -16.10 -9.76
CA ILE A 137 5.46 -15.47 -8.92
C ILE A 137 5.13 -16.38 -7.72
N ALA A 138 4.95 -17.68 -7.97
CA ALA A 138 4.70 -18.64 -6.89
C ALA A 138 5.88 -18.75 -5.92
N ALA A 139 7.11 -18.70 -6.41
CA ALA A 139 8.31 -18.69 -5.55
C ALA A 139 8.40 -17.40 -4.71
N ALA A 140 8.07 -16.25 -5.28
CA ALA A 140 8.01 -14.99 -4.55
C ALA A 140 6.93 -15.00 -3.45
N ALA A 141 5.76 -15.55 -3.75
CA ALA A 141 4.67 -15.71 -2.78
C ALA A 141 5.06 -16.65 -1.62
N ALA A 142 5.75 -17.76 -1.92
CA ALA A 142 6.26 -18.68 -0.89
C ALA A 142 7.28 -18.00 0.03
N ALA A 143 8.21 -17.22 -0.53
CA ALA A 143 9.19 -16.47 0.26
C ALA A 143 8.53 -15.44 1.19
N VAL A 144 7.47 -14.78 0.75
CA VAL A 144 6.68 -13.85 1.58
C VAL A 144 6.01 -14.62 2.73
N ALA A 145 5.38 -15.77 2.43
CA ALA A 145 4.71 -16.59 3.45
C ALA A 145 5.70 -17.11 4.50
N GLU A 146 6.90 -17.52 4.10
CA GLU A 146 7.97 -17.93 5.03
C GLU A 146 8.41 -16.77 5.94
N ALA A 147 8.59 -15.57 5.37
CA ALA A 147 8.94 -14.38 6.14
C ALA A 147 7.83 -14.01 7.14
N GLU A 148 6.58 -14.13 6.76
CA GLU A 148 5.42 -13.88 7.63
C GLU A 148 5.36 -14.88 8.79
N ALA A 149 5.57 -16.17 8.50
CA ALA A 149 5.62 -17.21 9.51
C ALA A 149 6.75 -16.98 10.51
N ALA A 150 7.93 -16.58 10.05
CA ALA A 150 9.08 -16.27 10.90
C ALA A 150 8.81 -15.07 11.81
N LEU A 151 8.18 -14.01 11.30
CA LEU A 151 7.80 -12.82 12.08
C LEU A 151 6.75 -13.15 13.13
N THR A 152 5.75 -13.97 12.79
CA THR A 152 4.72 -14.42 13.73
C THR A 152 5.32 -15.29 14.85
N ALA A 153 6.23 -16.18 14.52
CA ALA A 153 6.94 -17.02 15.51
C ALA A 153 7.80 -16.16 16.47
N ALA A 154 8.45 -15.12 15.96
CA ALA A 154 9.28 -14.21 16.76
C ALA A 154 8.46 -13.30 17.69
N ALA A 155 7.23 -12.96 17.32
CA ALA A 155 6.35 -12.10 18.12
C ALA A 155 5.78 -12.81 19.37
N GLY A 156 5.81 -14.13 19.44
CA GLY A 156 5.24 -14.93 20.55
C GLY A 156 3.69 -14.85 20.61
N PRO A 157 3.07 -15.63 21.50
CA PRO A 157 1.63 -15.57 21.65
C PRO A 157 1.19 -14.22 22.23
N PRO A 158 0.04 -13.66 21.81
CA PRO A 158 -0.48 -12.41 22.35
C PRO A 158 -0.65 -12.55 23.86
N ALA A 159 -0.21 -11.53 24.62
CA ALA A 159 -0.39 -11.49 26.06
C ALA A 159 -1.88 -11.67 26.39
N ALA A 160 -2.20 -12.67 27.23
CA ALA A 160 -3.55 -12.91 27.67
C ALA A 160 -4.10 -11.65 28.34
N VAL A 161 -5.17 -11.08 27.79
CA VAL A 161 -5.90 -9.98 28.42
C VAL A 161 -6.48 -10.52 29.72
N ALA A 162 -5.84 -10.15 30.84
CA ALA A 162 -6.36 -10.49 32.17
C ALA A 162 -7.75 -9.88 32.30
N GLY A 163 -8.77 -10.72 32.31
CA GLY A 163 -10.16 -10.32 32.51
C GLY A 163 -10.29 -9.53 33.82
N ARG A 164 -10.66 -8.27 33.76
CA ARG A 164 -11.06 -7.50 34.94
C ARG A 164 -12.31 -8.13 35.49
N GLY A 165 -12.14 -8.68 36.71
CA GLY A 165 -13.21 -9.30 37.49
C GLY A 165 -14.42 -8.38 37.62
N GLN A 166 -15.58 -8.98 37.60
CA GLN A 166 -16.87 -8.42 37.96
C GLN A 166 -16.77 -7.67 39.31
N VAL A 167 -17.20 -6.41 39.33
CA VAL A 167 -17.57 -5.72 40.55
C VAL A 167 -19.06 -6.02 40.75
N GLY A 168 -19.35 -6.90 41.68
CA GLY A 168 -20.70 -7.20 42.12
C GLY A 168 -21.20 -6.14 43.08
N SER A 169 -22.51 -5.95 43.03
CA SER A 169 -23.48 -5.31 43.95
C SER A 169 -23.18 -3.92 44.47
#